data_2e4c8cb9df3e3db819546b3def2b974c
#
_entry.id   2e4c8cb9df3e3db819546b3def2b974c
#
_cell.length_a   1.000
_cell.length_b   1.000
_cell.length_c   1.000
_cell.angle_alpha   90.00
_cell.angle_beta   90.00
_cell.angle_gamma   90.00
#
_symmetry.space_group_name_H-M   'P 1'
#
loop_
_entity.id
_entity.type
_entity.pdbx_description
1 polymer ?
#
loop_
_entity_poly.entity_id
_entity_poly.type
_entity_poly.pdbx_seq_one_letter_code
_entity_poly.pdbx_strand_id
1 'polypeptide(L)'
;LTPSQMNNLERELEVKILDRTMVILDIFAARASTREGKIQVELAQLRYRSTHLIGMGGILSRQGGGIGTRGPGEKQLEIDRRVIRERISRLKADLEQVKTNRATQRKQRLGNGIPVVCIVGYTNAGKSTLLNTLTDSEVLSEDKLFATLDPTTRSLELPDGQKILLTDTVGFIRKLPHHLIQAFRSTLEEAKYSDYILHVVDASNPQMDIQMHTVYETLRDLEIEGRPILTAFNKTDRENVPEVLKDFR
;
A
#
# COMPACT_ATOMS: atom_id res chain seq x y z
N LEU A 1 3.36 -17.85 -5.74
CA LEU A 1 3.39 -18.87 -6.79
C LEU A 1 4.31 -18.41 -7.92
N THR A 2 5.07 -19.36 -8.52
CA THR A 2 5.79 -19.06 -9.76
C THR A 2 4.83 -19.11 -10.96
N PRO A 3 5.13 -18.45 -12.09
CA PRO A 3 4.28 -18.52 -13.29
C PRO A 3 4.02 -19.96 -13.76
N SER A 4 5.03 -20.84 -13.68
CA SER A 4 4.87 -22.25 -14.03
C SER A 4 3.94 -23.00 -13.10
N GLN A 5 4.00 -22.72 -11.78
CA GLN A 5 3.09 -23.33 -10.81
C GLN A 5 1.64 -22.85 -11.02
N MET A 6 1.45 -21.57 -11.35
CA MET A 6 0.12 -21.03 -11.65
C MET A 6 -0.47 -21.71 -12.88
N ASN A 7 0.27 -21.76 -13.98
CA ASN A 7 -0.19 -22.42 -15.22
C ASN A 7 -0.50 -23.92 -15.03
N ASN A 8 0.29 -24.62 -14.23
CA ASN A 8 0.04 -26.04 -13.94
C ASN A 8 -1.27 -26.20 -13.13
N LEU A 9 -1.48 -25.35 -12.11
CA LEU A 9 -2.71 -25.36 -11.31
C LEU A 9 -3.93 -24.98 -12.15
N GLU A 10 -3.83 -23.96 -13.01
CA GLU A 10 -4.90 -23.56 -13.90
C GLU A 10 -5.33 -24.67 -14.85
N ARG A 11 -4.35 -25.41 -15.39
CA ARG A 11 -4.61 -26.53 -16.28
C ARG A 11 -5.23 -27.73 -15.59
N GLU A 12 -4.77 -28.05 -14.36
CA GLU A 12 -5.29 -29.20 -13.60
C GLU A 12 -6.67 -28.93 -12.99
N LEU A 13 -6.94 -27.69 -12.57
CA LEU A 13 -8.17 -27.30 -11.89
C LEU A 13 -9.21 -26.69 -12.83
N GLU A 14 -8.82 -26.38 -14.08
CA GLU A 14 -9.67 -25.71 -15.08
C GLU A 14 -10.29 -24.39 -14.59
N VAL A 15 -9.62 -23.70 -13.65
CA VAL A 15 -10.04 -22.42 -13.10
C VAL A 15 -8.88 -21.41 -13.11
N LYS A 16 -9.21 -20.14 -13.20
CA LYS A 16 -8.22 -19.07 -13.09
C LYS A 16 -7.62 -19.04 -11.69
N ILE A 17 -6.30 -19.07 -11.60
CA ILE A 17 -5.56 -19.00 -10.35
C ILE A 17 -5.12 -17.57 -10.09
N LEU A 18 -5.41 -17.06 -8.90
CA LEU A 18 -4.96 -15.77 -8.42
C LEU A 18 -4.00 -15.99 -7.26
N ASP A 19 -2.83 -15.39 -7.33
CA ASP A 19 -1.96 -15.36 -6.16
C ASP A 19 -2.32 -14.19 -5.24
N ARG A 20 -1.76 -14.20 -4.03
CA ARG A 20 -1.99 -13.16 -3.03
C ARG A 20 -1.66 -11.76 -3.55
N THR A 21 -0.63 -11.61 -4.39
CA THR A 21 -0.22 -10.32 -4.95
C THR A 21 -1.28 -9.79 -5.91
N MET A 22 -1.84 -10.64 -6.77
CA MET A 22 -2.92 -10.26 -7.67
C MET A 22 -4.16 -9.80 -6.89
N VAL A 23 -4.55 -10.54 -5.85
CA VAL A 23 -5.70 -10.15 -5.01
C VAL A 23 -5.47 -8.79 -4.35
N ILE A 24 -4.28 -8.52 -3.82
CA ILE A 24 -3.95 -7.21 -3.23
C ILE A 24 -4.02 -6.11 -4.30
N LEU A 25 -3.47 -6.35 -5.49
CA LEU A 25 -3.50 -5.38 -6.60
C LEU A 25 -4.93 -5.09 -7.07
N ASP A 26 -5.81 -6.08 -7.09
CA ASP A 26 -7.22 -5.91 -7.45
C ASP A 26 -7.97 -5.08 -6.39
N ILE A 27 -7.72 -5.34 -5.10
CA ILE A 27 -8.26 -4.51 -4.02
C ILE A 27 -7.79 -3.06 -4.17
N PHE A 28 -6.52 -2.84 -4.44
CA PHE A 28 -5.98 -1.51 -4.64
C PHE A 28 -6.55 -0.81 -5.87
N ALA A 29 -6.76 -1.54 -6.97
CA ALA A 29 -7.39 -0.99 -8.17
C ALA A 29 -8.82 -0.52 -7.91
N ALA A 30 -9.57 -1.26 -7.10
CA ALA A 30 -10.92 -0.90 -6.70
C ALA A 30 -10.98 0.31 -5.75
N ARG A 31 -9.88 0.59 -5.00
CA ARG A 31 -9.82 1.64 -3.96
C ARG A 31 -9.13 2.92 -4.43
N ALA A 32 -8.34 2.88 -5.49
CA ALA A 32 -7.65 4.05 -6.03
C ALA A 32 -8.66 5.09 -6.57
N SER A 33 -8.81 6.18 -5.85
CA SER A 33 -9.70 7.29 -6.23
C SER A 33 -8.93 8.42 -6.90
N THR A 34 -7.74 8.74 -6.39
CA THR A 34 -6.91 9.82 -6.91
C THR A 34 -6.17 9.44 -8.19
N ARG A 35 -5.76 10.45 -8.96
CA ARG A 35 -4.89 10.27 -10.13
C ARG A 35 -3.58 9.58 -9.73
N GLU A 36 -3.01 9.96 -8.60
CA GLU A 36 -1.77 9.37 -8.10
C GLU A 36 -1.95 7.90 -7.74
N GLY A 37 -2.96 7.55 -6.93
CA GLY A 37 -3.27 6.19 -6.58
C GLY A 37 -3.48 5.28 -7.79
N LYS A 38 -4.22 5.77 -8.80
CA LYS A 38 -4.43 5.04 -10.07
C LYS A 38 -3.14 4.79 -10.83
N ILE A 39 -2.25 5.79 -10.94
CA ILE A 39 -0.93 5.63 -11.57
C ILE A 39 -0.09 4.62 -10.82
N GLN A 40 -0.06 4.66 -9.50
CA GLN A 40 0.70 3.74 -8.65
C GLN A 40 0.21 2.29 -8.78
N VAL A 41 -1.09 2.09 -8.76
CA VAL A 41 -1.69 0.76 -8.94
C VAL A 41 -1.40 0.21 -10.32
N GLU A 42 -1.60 1.00 -11.38
CA GLU A 42 -1.28 0.59 -12.76
C GLU A 42 0.20 0.24 -12.90
N LEU A 43 1.09 1.03 -12.32
CA LEU A 43 2.53 0.77 -12.33
C LEU A 43 2.87 -0.56 -11.63
N ALA A 44 2.24 -0.84 -10.49
CA ALA A 44 2.44 -2.07 -9.75
C ALA A 44 1.91 -3.29 -10.54
N GLN A 45 0.74 -3.18 -11.16
CA GLN A 45 0.15 -4.23 -12.00
C GLN A 45 1.02 -4.53 -13.22
N LEU A 46 1.55 -3.50 -13.90
CA LEU A 46 2.43 -3.70 -15.05
C LEU A 46 3.77 -4.32 -14.67
N ARG A 47 4.35 -3.95 -13.53
CA ARG A 47 5.56 -4.59 -13.01
C ARG A 47 5.31 -6.06 -12.68
N TYR A 48 4.20 -6.36 -12.03
CA TYR A 48 3.81 -7.73 -11.74
C TYR A 48 3.65 -8.56 -13.03
N ARG A 49 2.90 -8.05 -14.01
CA ARG A 49 2.74 -8.70 -15.31
C ARG A 49 4.08 -8.90 -16.03
N SER A 50 4.97 -7.91 -15.99
CA SER A 50 6.29 -8.00 -16.61
C SER A 50 7.12 -9.17 -16.04
N THR A 51 7.08 -9.40 -14.72
CA THR A 51 7.79 -10.54 -14.10
C THR A 51 7.18 -11.88 -14.48
N HIS A 52 5.87 -11.95 -14.66
CA HIS A 52 5.19 -13.19 -15.09
C HIS A 52 5.43 -13.52 -16.57
N LEU A 53 5.47 -12.50 -17.45
CA LEU A 53 5.83 -12.70 -18.86
C LEU A 53 7.25 -13.23 -19.06
N ILE A 54 8.20 -12.89 -18.17
CA ILE A 54 9.56 -13.43 -18.20
C ILE A 54 9.54 -14.94 -17.92
N GLY A 55 8.72 -15.41 -16.99
CA GLY A 55 8.55 -16.82 -16.66
C GLY A 55 7.89 -17.66 -17.78
N MET A 56 7.00 -17.04 -18.57
CA MET A 56 6.31 -17.71 -19.69
C MET A 56 7.21 -17.93 -20.93
N GLY A 57 8.21 -17.09 -21.17
CA GLY A 57 9.12 -17.19 -22.32
C GLY A 57 9.88 -18.52 -22.38
N GLY A 58 10.25 -19.08 -21.22
CA GLY A 58 10.92 -20.39 -21.14
C GLY A 58 10.00 -21.59 -21.43
N ILE A 59 8.70 -21.43 -21.33
CA ILE A 59 7.71 -22.49 -21.61
C ILE A 59 7.37 -22.49 -23.10
N LEU A 60 7.25 -21.34 -23.73
CA LEU A 60 6.96 -21.19 -25.16
C LEU A 60 8.16 -21.58 -26.05
N SER A 61 9.38 -21.34 -25.60
CA SER A 61 10.57 -21.78 -26.33
C SER A 61 10.79 -23.30 -26.30
N ARG A 62 10.20 -24.02 -25.34
CA ARG A 62 10.23 -25.50 -25.30
C ARG A 62 9.23 -26.17 -26.24
N GLN A 63 8.18 -25.47 -26.68
CA GLN A 63 7.17 -25.98 -27.61
C GLN A 63 7.51 -25.74 -29.09
N GLY A 64 8.50 -24.91 -29.40
CA GLY A 64 8.97 -24.64 -30.75
C GLY A 64 10.29 -25.41 -31.02
N GLY A 65 10.22 -26.66 -31.47
CA GLY A 65 11.38 -27.45 -31.85
C GLY A 65 12.06 -26.86 -33.08
N GLY A 66 13.29 -26.36 -32.91
CA GLY A 66 14.16 -25.94 -34.03
C GLY A 66 15.24 -24.97 -33.59
N ILE A 67 16.51 -25.33 -33.76
CA ILE A 67 17.65 -24.48 -33.51
C ILE A 67 17.63 -23.32 -34.52
N GLY A 68 17.35 -22.06 -34.04
CA GLY A 68 17.63 -20.85 -34.80
C GLY A 68 16.44 -20.04 -35.33
N THR A 69 15.18 -20.46 -35.15
CA THR A 69 14.02 -19.68 -35.61
C THR A 69 13.20 -19.18 -34.40
N ARG A 70 13.21 -17.86 -34.16
CA ARG A 70 12.26 -17.20 -33.24
C ARG A 70 10.84 -17.47 -33.74
N GLY A 71 10.07 -18.26 -32.98
CA GLY A 71 8.68 -18.56 -33.29
C GLY A 71 7.78 -17.31 -33.20
N PRO A 72 6.56 -17.31 -33.79
CA PRO A 72 5.61 -16.20 -33.73
C PRO A 72 5.29 -15.78 -32.28
N GLY A 73 5.26 -16.72 -31.34
CA GLY A 73 5.01 -16.46 -29.92
C GLY A 73 6.14 -15.70 -29.22
N GLU A 74 7.40 -15.91 -29.59
CA GLU A 74 8.53 -15.14 -29.04
C GLU A 74 8.52 -13.69 -29.52
N LYS A 75 8.17 -13.43 -30.78
CA LYS A 75 8.00 -12.07 -31.31
C LYS A 75 6.87 -11.34 -30.58
N GLN A 76 5.75 -11.99 -30.34
CA GLN A 76 4.61 -11.39 -29.62
C GLN A 76 5.00 -11.04 -28.18
N LEU A 77 5.67 -11.94 -27.45
CA LEU A 77 6.18 -11.66 -26.11
C LEU A 77 7.17 -10.50 -26.05
N GLU A 78 8.01 -10.37 -27.08
CA GLU A 78 8.96 -9.24 -27.16
C GLU A 78 8.24 -7.90 -27.39
N ILE A 79 7.20 -7.89 -28.23
CA ILE A 79 6.33 -6.74 -28.45
C ILE A 79 5.62 -6.37 -27.15
N ASP A 80 4.99 -7.33 -26.48
CA ASP A 80 4.26 -7.10 -25.23
C ASP A 80 5.19 -6.54 -24.11
N ARG A 81 6.40 -7.08 -24.01
CA ARG A 81 7.42 -6.57 -23.07
C ARG A 81 7.84 -5.14 -23.40
N ARG A 82 7.94 -4.79 -24.68
CA ARG A 82 8.28 -3.43 -25.09
C ARG A 82 7.16 -2.47 -24.73
N VAL A 83 5.92 -2.80 -25.07
CA VAL A 83 4.74 -2.00 -24.75
C VAL A 83 4.61 -1.76 -23.24
N ILE A 84 4.79 -2.82 -22.43
CA ILE A 84 4.76 -2.70 -20.97
C ILE A 84 5.89 -1.79 -20.46
N ARG A 85 7.11 -1.92 -20.97
CA ARG A 85 8.24 -1.07 -20.55
C ARG A 85 8.00 0.40 -20.90
N GLU A 86 7.51 0.69 -22.10
CA GLU A 86 7.17 2.05 -22.51
C GLU A 86 6.07 2.64 -21.62
N ARG A 87 5.04 1.86 -21.29
CA ARG A 87 3.96 2.29 -20.39
C ARG A 87 4.47 2.57 -19.00
N ILE A 88 5.32 1.68 -18.43
CA ILE A 88 5.99 1.88 -17.15
C ILE A 88 6.82 3.18 -17.15
N SER A 89 7.55 3.46 -18.23
CA SER A 89 8.35 4.69 -18.33
C SER A 89 7.49 5.95 -18.30
N ARG A 90 6.38 5.96 -19.03
CA ARG A 90 5.42 7.08 -19.03
C ARG A 90 4.79 7.29 -17.66
N LEU A 91 4.31 6.22 -17.03
CA LEU A 91 3.71 6.30 -15.68
C LEU A 91 4.69 6.79 -14.62
N LYS A 92 5.97 6.43 -14.73
CA LYS A 92 7.02 6.96 -13.83
C LYS A 92 7.19 8.48 -14.01
N ALA A 93 7.21 8.97 -15.25
CA ALA A 93 7.30 10.40 -15.52
C ALA A 93 6.08 11.17 -14.98
N ASP A 94 4.87 10.63 -15.19
CA ASP A 94 3.64 11.19 -14.64
C ASP A 94 3.66 11.24 -13.11
N LEU A 95 4.16 10.18 -12.46
CA LEU A 95 4.28 10.11 -11.01
C LEU A 95 5.26 11.15 -10.46
N GLU A 96 6.38 11.39 -11.13
CA GLU A 96 7.35 12.42 -10.71
C GLU A 96 6.75 13.84 -10.79
N GLN A 97 5.90 14.12 -11.78
CA GLN A 97 5.17 15.40 -11.83
C GLN A 97 4.21 15.55 -10.64
N VAL A 98 3.49 14.48 -10.29
CA VAL A 98 2.58 14.49 -9.12
C VAL A 98 3.35 14.72 -7.83
N LYS A 99 4.52 14.07 -7.65
CA LYS A 99 5.40 14.28 -6.49
C LYS A 99 5.88 15.72 -6.37
N THR A 100 6.26 16.35 -7.48
CA THR A 100 6.71 17.74 -7.50
C THR A 100 5.61 18.68 -7.02
N ASN A 101 4.38 18.50 -7.52
CA ASN A 101 3.23 19.29 -7.10
C ASN A 101 2.93 19.10 -5.60
N ARG A 102 3.03 17.87 -5.10
CA ARG A 102 2.88 17.54 -3.68
C ARG A 102 3.94 18.22 -2.81
N ALA A 103 5.19 18.18 -3.24
CA ALA A 103 6.27 18.85 -2.51
C ALA A 103 6.03 20.36 -2.37
N THR A 104 5.49 21.01 -3.41
CA THR A 104 5.11 22.42 -3.38
C THR A 104 3.98 22.69 -2.39
N GLN A 105 2.92 21.89 -2.42
CA GLN A 105 1.81 22.01 -1.46
C GLN A 105 2.26 21.76 -0.02
N ARG A 106 3.18 20.82 0.18
CA ARG A 106 3.76 20.52 1.50
C ARG A 106 4.57 21.69 2.05
N LYS A 107 5.40 22.32 1.22
CA LYS A 107 6.16 23.53 1.63
C LYS A 107 5.22 24.65 2.10
N GLN A 108 4.08 24.83 1.43
CA GLN A 108 3.09 25.81 1.85
C GLN A 108 2.43 25.45 3.21
N ARG A 109 2.17 24.18 3.49
CA ARG A 109 1.63 23.71 4.78
C ARG A 109 2.64 23.88 5.92
N LEU A 110 3.89 23.49 5.70
CA LEU A 110 4.98 23.64 6.68
C LEU A 110 5.24 25.11 7.05
N GLY A 111 5.03 26.04 6.10
CA GLY A 111 5.12 27.48 6.37
C GLY A 111 4.11 28.03 7.38
N ASN A 112 3.04 27.28 7.66
CA ASN A 112 1.99 27.70 8.59
C ASN A 112 2.24 27.24 10.04
N GLY A 113 3.30 26.49 10.33
CA GLY A 113 3.66 26.04 11.68
C GLY A 113 2.65 25.08 12.32
N ILE A 114 1.74 24.46 11.52
CA ILE A 114 0.74 23.52 12.02
C ILE A 114 1.36 22.12 12.09
N PRO A 115 1.43 21.47 13.26
CA PRO A 115 1.97 20.13 13.39
C PRO A 115 1.20 19.09 12.57
N VAL A 116 1.91 18.17 11.97
CA VAL A 116 1.35 17.06 11.17
C VAL A 116 1.53 15.75 11.91
N VAL A 117 0.45 15.04 12.14
CA VAL A 117 0.42 13.70 12.74
C VAL A 117 0.01 12.69 11.67
N CYS A 118 0.87 11.73 11.40
CA CYS A 118 0.57 10.66 10.44
C CYS A 118 0.04 9.43 11.16
N ILE A 119 -1.15 8.97 10.78
CA ILE A 119 -1.78 7.77 11.33
C ILE A 119 -1.27 6.56 10.54
N VAL A 120 -0.58 5.65 11.21
CA VAL A 120 -0.07 4.40 10.65
C VAL A 120 -0.62 3.20 11.42
N GLY A 121 -0.55 2.02 10.84
CA GLY A 121 -0.97 0.79 11.51
C GLY A 121 -1.33 -0.29 10.53
N TYR A 122 -1.55 -1.48 11.04
CA TYR A 122 -1.91 -2.62 10.22
C TYR A 122 -3.25 -2.38 9.51
N THR A 123 -3.47 -3.07 8.37
CA THR A 123 -4.76 -2.96 7.68
C THR A 123 -5.89 -3.42 8.60
N ASN A 124 -7.02 -2.69 8.55
CA ASN A 124 -8.17 -2.93 9.42
C ASN A 124 -7.94 -2.72 10.94
N ALA A 125 -6.92 -1.96 11.34
CA ALA A 125 -6.71 -1.61 12.76
C ALA A 125 -7.66 -0.48 13.25
N GLY A 126 -8.42 0.16 12.34
CA GLY A 126 -9.38 1.22 12.67
C GLY A 126 -8.86 2.64 12.47
N LYS A 127 -7.80 2.84 11.67
CA LYS A 127 -7.19 4.16 11.39
C LYS A 127 -8.18 5.18 10.85
N SER A 128 -8.90 4.84 9.78
CA SER A 128 -9.87 5.72 9.13
C SER A 128 -11.09 6.00 10.03
N THR A 129 -11.50 5.01 10.82
CA THR A 129 -12.55 5.18 11.85
C THR A 129 -12.09 6.18 12.90
N LEU A 130 -10.87 6.05 13.40
CA LEU A 130 -10.31 7.00 14.37
C LEU A 130 -10.23 8.42 13.80
N LEU A 131 -9.74 8.57 12.55
CA LEU A 131 -9.74 9.88 11.90
C LEU A 131 -11.14 10.49 11.82
N ASN A 132 -12.14 9.72 11.38
CA ASN A 132 -13.52 10.18 11.28
C ASN A 132 -14.08 10.62 12.64
N THR A 133 -13.86 9.81 13.67
CA THR A 133 -14.35 10.11 15.03
C THR A 133 -13.72 11.37 15.59
N LEU A 134 -12.43 11.61 15.33
CA LEU A 134 -11.73 12.79 15.86
C LEU A 134 -12.02 14.08 15.07
N THR A 135 -12.39 13.98 13.80
CA THR A 135 -12.51 15.15 12.91
C THR A 135 -13.92 15.38 12.36
N ASP A 136 -14.92 14.65 12.86
CA ASP A 136 -16.31 14.67 12.36
C ASP A 136 -16.39 14.57 10.83
N SER A 137 -15.50 13.77 10.23
CA SER A 137 -15.40 13.61 8.78
C SER A 137 -15.96 12.27 8.32
N GLU A 138 -16.43 12.22 7.07
CA GLU A 138 -16.96 11.01 6.42
C GLU A 138 -15.93 10.40 5.46
N VAL A 139 -14.74 10.01 5.97
CA VAL A 139 -13.81 9.22 5.18
C VAL A 139 -14.31 7.78 5.14
N LEU A 140 -14.21 7.13 3.96
CA LEU A 140 -14.64 5.74 3.79
C LEU A 140 -13.97 4.85 4.85
N SER A 141 -14.77 4.40 5.81
CA SER A 141 -14.36 3.49 6.87
C SER A 141 -15.16 2.20 6.74
N GLU A 142 -14.50 1.13 6.32
CA GLU A 142 -15.12 -0.17 6.16
C GLU A 142 -14.32 -1.22 6.94
N ASP A 143 -15.01 -2.23 7.46
CA ASP A 143 -14.38 -3.41 8.08
C ASP A 143 -13.79 -4.35 7.01
N LYS A 144 -12.93 -3.79 6.16
CA LYS A 144 -12.28 -4.47 5.04
C LYS A 144 -10.80 -4.12 4.99
N LEU A 145 -10.02 -5.03 4.42
CA LEU A 145 -8.60 -4.79 4.18
C LEU A 145 -8.41 -3.63 3.19
N PHE A 146 -7.46 -2.73 3.49
CA PHE A 146 -7.10 -1.59 2.65
C PHE A 146 -8.29 -0.68 2.29
N ALA A 147 -9.11 -0.31 3.28
CA ALA A 147 -10.20 0.63 3.09
C ALA A 147 -9.69 1.98 2.54
N THR A 148 -8.54 2.45 3.02
CA THR A 148 -7.86 3.65 2.56
C THR A 148 -6.63 3.28 1.73
N LEU A 149 -6.54 3.80 0.50
CA LEU A 149 -5.35 3.73 -0.35
C LEU A 149 -4.70 5.09 -0.51
N ASP A 150 -5.49 6.10 -0.81
CA ASP A 150 -5.04 7.48 -0.96
C ASP A 150 -4.99 8.18 0.40
N PRO A 151 -3.89 8.89 0.75
CA PRO A 151 -3.79 9.60 2.02
C PRO A 151 -4.87 10.67 2.13
N THR A 152 -5.50 10.75 3.28
CA THR A 152 -6.51 11.76 3.56
C THR A 152 -6.06 12.59 4.76
N THR A 153 -5.94 13.91 4.58
CA THR A 153 -5.56 14.84 5.65
C THR A 153 -6.76 15.64 6.11
N ARG A 154 -6.94 15.76 7.43
CA ARG A 154 -7.97 16.55 8.09
C ARG A 154 -7.35 17.42 9.17
N SER A 155 -7.97 18.57 9.42
CA SER A 155 -7.60 19.44 10.54
C SER A 155 -8.37 19.01 11.78
N LEU A 156 -7.69 18.96 12.91
CA LEU A 156 -8.26 18.75 14.24
C LEU A 156 -7.85 19.92 15.13
N GLU A 157 -8.78 20.46 15.87
CA GLU A 157 -8.53 21.44 16.92
C GLU A 157 -8.53 20.71 18.27
N LEU A 158 -7.41 20.82 18.98
CA LEU A 158 -7.25 20.21 20.31
C LEU A 158 -7.96 21.05 21.38
N PRO A 159 -8.24 20.49 22.56
CA PRO A 159 -8.94 21.21 23.65
C PRO A 159 -8.26 22.49 24.11
N ASP A 160 -6.95 22.62 23.90
CA ASP A 160 -6.17 23.83 24.19
C ASP A 160 -6.20 24.88 23.07
N GLY A 161 -6.99 24.64 22.00
CA GLY A 161 -7.11 25.51 20.84
C GLY A 161 -6.00 25.35 19.79
N GLN A 162 -5.02 24.45 20.02
CA GLN A 162 -4.00 24.16 19.04
C GLN A 162 -4.60 23.39 17.85
N LYS A 163 -4.25 23.80 16.63
CA LYS A 163 -4.62 23.07 15.41
C LYS A 163 -3.52 22.11 15.01
N ILE A 164 -3.90 20.88 14.66
CA ILE A 164 -3.02 19.86 14.08
C ILE A 164 -3.64 19.33 12.79
N LEU A 165 -2.80 18.74 11.94
CA LEU A 165 -3.23 18.00 10.75
C LEU A 165 -3.07 16.51 11.01
N LEU A 166 -4.17 15.76 10.90
CA LEU A 166 -4.17 14.30 10.95
C LEU A 166 -4.20 13.75 9.52
N THR A 167 -3.26 12.86 9.18
CA THR A 167 -3.22 12.22 7.87
C THR A 167 -3.38 10.71 8.03
N ASP A 168 -4.50 10.17 7.53
CA ASP A 168 -4.70 8.71 7.41
C ASP A 168 -3.90 8.18 6.22
N THR A 169 -3.32 7.00 6.38
CA THR A 169 -2.50 6.33 5.37
C THR A 169 -2.99 4.93 5.06
N VAL A 170 -2.46 4.37 3.98
CA VAL A 170 -2.69 2.96 3.63
C VAL A 170 -2.27 2.05 4.78
N GLY A 171 -3.11 1.04 5.08
CA GLY A 171 -2.78 0.05 6.10
C GLY A 171 -1.63 -0.87 5.68
N PHE A 172 -0.75 -1.19 6.62
CA PHE A 172 0.31 -2.17 6.39
C PHE A 172 -0.23 -3.60 6.43
N ILE A 173 0.44 -4.50 5.76
CA ILE A 173 0.15 -5.93 5.77
C ILE A 173 1.44 -6.73 5.71
N ARG A 174 1.47 -7.86 6.42
CA ARG A 174 2.62 -8.76 6.44
C ARG A 174 2.97 -9.28 5.05
N LYS A 175 4.26 -9.39 4.74
CA LYS A 175 4.77 -9.89 3.46
C LYS A 175 4.21 -9.10 2.26
N LEU A 176 4.16 -7.78 2.37
CA LEU A 176 3.85 -6.92 1.23
C LEU A 176 4.98 -7.07 0.19
N PRO A 177 4.67 -7.40 -1.06
CA PRO A 177 5.69 -7.51 -2.09
C PRO A 177 6.48 -6.20 -2.28
N HIS A 178 7.80 -6.26 -2.39
CA HIS A 178 8.66 -5.08 -2.49
C HIS A 178 8.27 -4.11 -3.62
N HIS A 179 7.78 -4.64 -4.76
CA HIS A 179 7.32 -3.78 -5.86
C HIS A 179 6.05 -3.00 -5.50
N LEU A 180 5.21 -3.50 -4.58
CA LEU A 180 4.07 -2.77 -4.04
C LEU A 180 4.53 -1.70 -3.04
N ILE A 181 5.48 -2.00 -2.15
CA ILE A 181 6.08 -1.00 -1.26
C ILE A 181 6.63 0.16 -2.07
N GLN A 182 7.37 -0.12 -3.15
CA GLN A 182 7.91 0.91 -4.03
C GLN A 182 6.82 1.72 -4.77
N ALA A 183 5.73 1.09 -5.17
CA ALA A 183 4.61 1.77 -5.82
C ALA A 183 3.89 2.73 -4.87
N PHE A 184 3.74 2.34 -3.61
CA PHE A 184 3.06 3.14 -2.58
C PHE A 184 4.00 3.96 -1.70
N ARG A 185 5.30 3.97 -2.00
CA ARG A 185 6.28 4.74 -1.25
C ARG A 185 5.87 6.20 -1.10
N SER A 186 5.34 6.81 -2.15
CA SER A 186 4.93 8.22 -2.09
C SER A 186 3.71 8.47 -1.19
N THR A 187 2.80 7.50 -1.05
CA THR A 187 1.68 7.56 -0.11
C THR A 187 2.17 7.39 1.33
N LEU A 188 3.15 6.51 1.53
CA LEU A 188 3.76 6.26 2.82
C LEU A 188 4.80 7.33 3.21
N GLU A 189 5.31 8.09 2.23
CA GLU A 189 6.20 9.24 2.47
C GLU A 189 5.55 10.35 3.31
N GLU A 190 4.21 10.41 3.42
CA GLU A 190 3.55 11.35 4.33
C GLU A 190 4.01 11.12 5.78
N ALA A 191 4.25 9.86 6.18
CA ALA A 191 4.82 9.56 7.50
C ALA A 191 6.26 10.08 7.67
N LYS A 192 7.07 10.12 6.58
CA LYS A 192 8.43 10.65 6.61
C LYS A 192 8.47 12.17 6.87
N TYR A 193 7.42 12.87 6.47
CA TYR A 193 7.34 14.33 6.59
C TYR A 193 6.42 14.79 7.72
N SER A 194 5.86 13.88 8.50
CA SER A 194 5.08 14.21 9.69
C SER A 194 6.00 14.57 10.87
N ASP A 195 5.46 15.35 11.80
CA ASP A 195 6.15 15.68 13.05
C ASP A 195 6.00 14.54 14.06
N TYR A 196 4.84 13.86 14.05
CA TYR A 196 4.51 12.75 14.95
C TYR A 196 3.88 11.61 14.17
N ILE A 197 4.02 10.39 14.69
CA ILE A 197 3.36 9.20 14.19
C ILE A 197 2.37 8.70 15.24
N LEU A 198 1.13 8.49 14.84
CA LEU A 198 0.11 7.82 15.63
C LEU A 198 -0.03 6.37 15.11
N HIS A 199 0.53 5.42 15.85
CA HIS A 199 0.45 4.00 15.53
C HIS A 199 -0.83 3.41 16.12
N VAL A 200 -1.81 3.07 15.28
CA VAL A 200 -3.07 2.44 15.68
C VAL A 200 -2.94 0.93 15.62
N VAL A 201 -3.20 0.27 16.74
CA VAL A 201 -3.06 -1.17 16.96
C VAL A 201 -4.42 -1.78 17.28
N ASP A 202 -4.78 -2.87 16.62
CA ASP A 202 -5.96 -3.68 16.96
C ASP A 202 -5.63 -4.56 18.18
N ALA A 203 -6.05 -4.13 19.36
CA ALA A 203 -5.80 -4.82 20.63
C ALA A 203 -6.53 -6.16 20.74
N SER A 204 -7.57 -6.37 19.96
CA SER A 204 -8.35 -7.61 19.96
C SER A 204 -7.77 -8.71 19.06
N ASN A 205 -6.75 -8.39 18.26
CA ASN A 205 -6.18 -9.34 17.32
C ASN A 205 -5.18 -10.29 18.02
N PRO A 206 -5.34 -11.62 17.93
CA PRO A 206 -4.40 -12.57 18.53
C PRO A 206 -2.97 -12.47 18.00
N GLN A 207 -2.76 -11.85 16.84
CA GLN A 207 -1.44 -11.60 16.24
C GLN A 207 -1.00 -10.13 16.38
N MET A 208 -1.46 -9.44 17.42
CA MET A 208 -1.17 -8.02 17.65
C MET A 208 0.33 -7.73 17.60
N ASP A 209 1.15 -8.50 18.31
CA ASP A 209 2.61 -8.31 18.36
C ASP A 209 3.26 -8.46 16.98
N ILE A 210 2.80 -9.44 16.18
CA ILE A 210 3.29 -9.66 14.82
C ILE A 210 2.88 -8.50 13.91
N GLN A 211 1.68 -7.96 14.10
CA GLN A 211 1.19 -6.81 13.33
C GLN A 211 1.98 -5.56 13.69
N MET A 212 2.22 -5.30 14.98
CA MET A 212 3.06 -4.19 15.44
C MET A 212 4.47 -4.30 14.86
N HIS A 213 5.10 -5.48 14.97
CA HIS A 213 6.43 -5.71 14.39
C HIS A 213 6.46 -5.42 12.89
N THR A 214 5.45 -5.88 12.13
CA THR A 214 5.33 -5.61 10.68
C THR A 214 5.27 -4.10 10.37
N VAL A 215 4.56 -3.33 11.19
CA VAL A 215 4.49 -1.86 11.04
C VAL A 215 5.85 -1.23 11.27
N TYR A 216 6.55 -1.59 12.35
CA TYR A 216 7.88 -1.04 12.66
C TYR A 216 8.93 -1.43 11.61
N GLU A 217 8.92 -2.68 11.12
CA GLU A 217 9.79 -3.10 10.02
C GLU A 217 9.54 -2.25 8.76
N THR A 218 8.27 -2.06 8.40
CA THR A 218 7.92 -1.26 7.21
C THR A 218 8.32 0.20 7.36
N LEU A 219 8.18 0.81 8.56
CA LEU A 219 8.65 2.17 8.82
C LEU A 219 10.17 2.27 8.68
N ARG A 220 10.90 1.26 9.15
CA ARG A 220 12.36 1.17 8.98
C ARG A 220 12.76 1.06 7.52
N ASP A 221 12.10 0.19 6.74
CA ASP A 221 12.35 0.02 5.29
C ASP A 221 12.08 1.31 4.49
N LEU A 222 11.21 2.17 5.01
CA LEU A 222 10.90 3.48 4.45
C LEU A 222 11.83 4.59 4.95
N GLU A 223 12.81 4.25 5.79
CA GLU A 223 13.73 5.22 6.42
C GLU A 223 12.98 6.29 7.23
N ILE A 224 11.92 5.89 7.91
CA ILE A 224 11.13 6.76 8.80
C ILE A 224 11.63 6.53 10.23
N GLU A 225 12.76 7.14 10.55
CA GLU A 225 13.39 7.03 11.87
C GLU A 225 13.38 8.40 12.58
N GLY A 226 13.50 8.37 13.90
CA GLY A 226 13.64 9.58 14.73
C GLY A 226 12.35 10.40 14.90
N ARG A 227 11.21 9.91 14.45
CA ARG A 227 9.92 10.56 14.73
C ARG A 227 9.31 10.02 16.02
N PRO A 228 8.77 10.87 16.89
CA PRO A 228 8.03 10.40 18.06
C PRO A 228 6.82 9.55 17.63
N ILE A 229 6.69 8.37 18.23
CA ILE A 229 5.58 7.45 17.95
C ILE A 229 4.71 7.35 19.19
N LEU A 230 3.43 7.70 19.04
CA LEU A 230 2.40 7.43 20.03
C LEU A 230 1.62 6.19 19.59
N THR A 231 1.48 5.20 20.46
CA THR A 231 0.71 3.99 20.17
C THR A 231 -0.68 4.08 20.80
N ALA A 232 -1.70 3.92 19.96
CA ALA A 232 -3.10 3.85 20.36
C ALA A 232 -3.61 2.42 20.20
N PHE A 233 -3.94 1.76 21.31
CA PHE A 233 -4.58 0.45 21.30
C PHE A 233 -6.08 0.62 21.08
N ASN A 234 -6.54 0.20 19.90
CA ASN A 234 -7.92 0.33 19.45
C ASN A 234 -8.68 -0.99 19.63
N LYS A 235 -10.00 -0.94 19.57
CA LYS A 235 -10.93 -2.07 19.72
C LYS A 235 -10.82 -2.75 21.09
N THR A 236 -10.54 -1.97 22.12
CA THR A 236 -10.41 -2.46 23.52
C THR A 236 -11.76 -2.85 24.14
N ASP A 237 -12.85 -2.60 23.46
CA ASP A 237 -14.22 -3.02 23.77
C ASP A 237 -14.47 -4.51 23.45
N ARG A 238 -13.59 -5.16 22.69
CA ARG A 238 -13.77 -6.55 22.27
C ARG A 238 -13.30 -7.54 23.37
N GLU A 239 -13.87 -8.75 23.35
CA GLU A 239 -13.63 -9.77 24.40
C GLU A 239 -12.17 -10.27 24.48
N ASN A 240 -11.49 -10.37 23.35
CA ASN A 240 -10.14 -10.97 23.25
C ASN A 240 -8.99 -9.98 23.57
N VAL A 241 -9.26 -8.86 24.21
CA VAL A 241 -8.24 -7.88 24.57
C VAL A 241 -7.50 -8.34 25.82
N PRO A 242 -6.14 -8.31 25.84
CA PRO A 242 -5.36 -8.59 27.04
C PRO A 242 -5.79 -7.69 28.21
N GLU A 243 -5.92 -8.27 29.41
CA GLU A 243 -6.41 -7.52 30.59
C GLU A 243 -5.58 -6.29 30.91
N VAL A 244 -4.25 -6.39 30.74
CA VAL A 244 -3.35 -5.25 30.93
C VAL A 244 -3.69 -4.03 30.10
N LEU A 245 -4.34 -4.21 28.95
CA LEU A 245 -4.78 -3.10 28.07
C LEU A 245 -6.18 -2.60 28.42
N LYS A 246 -6.96 -3.35 29.22
CA LYS A 246 -8.29 -2.92 29.68
C LYS A 246 -8.21 -1.87 30.78
N ASP A 247 -7.09 -1.84 31.52
CA ASP A 247 -6.89 -0.88 32.63
C ASP A 247 -6.50 0.53 32.15
N PHE A 248 -6.23 0.72 30.87
CA PHE A 248 -5.89 2.01 30.24
C PHE A 248 -7.10 2.71 29.58
N ARG A 249 -8.28 2.50 30.10
CA ARG A 249 -9.52 3.18 29.61
C ARG A 249 -9.69 4.57 30.16
#